data_f1759a3a84dd7f4e245e73969eeebda8
#
_entry.id   f1759a3a84dd7f4e245e73969eeebda8
#
_cell.length_a   1.000
_cell.length_b   1.000
_cell.length_c   1.000
_cell.angle_alpha   90.00
_cell.angle_beta   90.00
_cell.angle_gamma   90.00
#
_symmetry.space_group_name_H-M   'P 1'
#
loop_
_entity.id
_entity.type
_entity.pdbx_description
1 polymer ?
#
loop_
_entity_poly.entity_id
_entity_poly.type
_entity_poly.pdbx_seq_one_letter_code
_entity_poly.pdbx_strand_id
1 'polypeptide(L)'
;MTNRRDKMKLKKCITSIVITSALALTVGCTTSDNDNKVSEVKSGEEIVVATSVAVTEILDELGVKVSGVPTTSYELPESAKDAVEVGSPMNPDMEIIKSLNPTVVVSVDTLGEDFKKTFTQNNIPSEFVNLTNVDGLKETIKTLGKKFNKVDKATDLLNQLEDKEKALSTKGNDDEKVMILFGAPGSIMIGTDKSYVGNLLDICGGNNIFSEGNSSYIPVNIEEIIKANPDKILVMTHAVPDEAKKMVAQELTKSSWQNINAVKNDKVFYLDNDYFGMSANLKAIEALDLLGDILYEQ
;
A
#
# COMPACT_ATOMS: atom_id res chain seq x y z
N MET A 1 56.15 -40.12 -16.45
CA MET A 1 55.80 -41.51 -16.25
C MET A 1 54.32 -41.64 -16.57
N THR A 2 54.08 -42.01 -17.78
CA THR A 2 53.40 -43.22 -18.30
C THR A 2 51.96 -43.34 -17.91
N ASN A 3 51.04 -43.08 -18.84
CA ASN A 3 50.56 -43.91 -19.99
C ASN A 3 49.36 -44.77 -19.59
N ARG A 4 48.26 -44.76 -20.20
CA ARG A 4 47.64 -45.37 -21.41
C ARG A 4 46.14 -45.22 -21.31
N ARG A 5 45.44 -44.62 -22.24
CA ARG A 5 44.81 -45.17 -23.46
C ARG A 5 44.25 -46.58 -23.29
N ASP A 6 42.91 -46.71 -23.48
CA ASP A 6 42.41 -47.56 -24.55
C ASP A 6 40.91 -47.33 -24.83
N LYS A 7 40.70 -47.19 -26.08
CA LYS A 7 39.56 -47.23 -26.98
C LYS A 7 38.88 -48.61 -27.01
N MET A 8 37.60 -48.66 -27.27
CA MET A 8 37.04 -49.45 -28.41
C MET A 8 35.50 -49.37 -28.45
N LYS A 9 34.96 -48.80 -29.53
CA LYS A 9 34.19 -49.34 -30.67
C LYS A 9 32.81 -49.92 -30.34
N LEU A 10 31.76 -49.23 -30.75
CA LEU A 10 31.01 -49.31 -32.02
C LEU A 10 30.31 -50.65 -32.30
N LYS A 11 28.97 -50.67 -32.28
CA LYS A 11 28.17 -51.42 -33.29
C LYS A 11 26.76 -50.83 -33.42
N LYS A 12 26.46 -50.47 -34.67
CA LYS A 12 25.15 -50.17 -35.22
C LYS A 12 24.28 -51.42 -35.30
N CYS A 13 22.97 -51.28 -35.09
CA CYS A 13 21.99 -52.08 -35.82
C CYS A 13 20.76 -51.24 -36.11
N ILE A 14 20.55 -51.07 -37.39
CA ILE A 14 19.37 -50.55 -38.05
C ILE A 14 18.40 -51.69 -38.21
N THR A 15 17.11 -51.48 -37.91
CA THR A 15 16.05 -52.28 -38.55
C THR A 15 14.78 -51.42 -38.68
N SER A 16 14.44 -51.11 -39.92
CA SER A 16 13.14 -50.55 -40.36
C SER A 16 12.14 -51.69 -40.56
N ILE A 17 10.85 -51.44 -40.25
CA ILE A 17 9.64 -52.05 -40.87
C ILE A 17 8.48 -51.13 -40.49
N VAL A 18 7.89 -50.31 -41.31
CA VAL A 18 6.93 -50.32 -42.39
C VAL A 18 5.51 -50.85 -42.04
N ILE A 19 4.56 -49.90 -41.99
CA ILE A 19 3.15 -49.83 -42.46
C ILE A 19 2.18 -50.92 -41.99
N THR A 20 1.03 -50.51 -41.40
CA THR A 20 -0.29 -50.73 -42.06
C THR A 20 -1.41 -49.92 -41.34
N SER A 21 -2.17 -49.20 -42.14
CA SER A 21 -3.45 -48.50 -41.88
C SER A 21 -4.58 -49.51 -41.54
N ALA A 22 -5.44 -49.16 -40.63
CA ALA A 22 -6.83 -49.65 -40.59
C ALA A 22 -7.76 -48.58 -40.05
N LEU A 23 -8.60 -48.10 -40.96
CA LEU A 23 -9.79 -47.31 -40.71
C LEU A 23 -10.85 -48.22 -40.03
N ALA A 24 -11.41 -47.80 -38.92
CA ALA A 24 -12.67 -48.34 -38.44
C ALA A 24 -13.52 -47.17 -37.91
N LEU A 25 -14.53 -46.82 -38.68
CA LEU A 25 -15.67 -45.99 -38.28
C LEU A 25 -16.60 -46.82 -37.36
N THR A 26 -16.85 -46.31 -36.13
CA THR A 26 -18.04 -46.68 -35.36
C THR A 26 -18.69 -45.42 -34.84
N VAL A 27 -19.90 -45.19 -35.33
CA VAL A 27 -20.90 -44.26 -34.82
C VAL A 27 -21.49 -44.92 -33.58
N GLY A 28 -21.55 -44.15 -32.48
CA GLY A 28 -22.21 -44.57 -31.24
C GLY A 28 -22.62 -43.32 -30.43
N CYS A 29 -23.92 -43.18 -30.24
CA CYS A 29 -24.64 -42.04 -29.66
C CYS A 29 -24.33 -41.71 -28.19
N THR A 30 -24.35 -40.40 -27.93
CA THR A 30 -24.95 -39.67 -26.80
C THR A 30 -24.92 -40.24 -25.38
N THR A 31 -24.18 -39.57 -24.49
CA THR A 31 -24.73 -39.09 -23.20
C THR A 31 -24.00 -37.76 -22.86
N SER A 32 -24.82 -36.79 -22.47
CA SER A 32 -24.40 -35.48 -22.03
C SER A 32 -23.78 -35.59 -20.62
N ASP A 33 -22.48 -35.40 -20.53
CA ASP A 33 -21.85 -34.99 -19.27
C ASP A 33 -21.18 -33.66 -19.53
N ASN A 34 -21.70 -32.67 -18.83
CA ASN A 34 -21.26 -31.29 -18.81
C ASN A 34 -19.96 -31.21 -17.99
N ASP A 35 -18.86 -31.73 -18.51
CA ASP A 35 -17.55 -31.40 -17.99
C ASP A 35 -17.15 -30.03 -18.53
N ASN A 36 -17.40 -29.04 -17.68
CA ASN A 36 -16.83 -27.70 -17.79
C ASN A 36 -15.29 -27.85 -17.67
N LYS A 37 -14.62 -28.21 -18.76
CA LYS A 37 -13.20 -27.96 -18.90
C LYS A 37 -13.02 -26.45 -18.85
N VAL A 38 -12.74 -25.93 -17.66
CA VAL A 38 -12.04 -24.67 -17.49
C VAL A 38 -10.75 -24.82 -18.29
N SER A 39 -10.71 -24.23 -19.49
CA SER A 39 -9.51 -24.06 -20.28
C SER A 39 -8.50 -23.36 -19.37
N GLU A 40 -7.40 -24.05 -19.02
CA GLU A 40 -6.21 -23.42 -18.48
C GLU A 40 -5.80 -22.33 -19.50
N VAL A 41 -6.10 -21.09 -19.15
CA VAL A 41 -5.52 -19.91 -19.79
C VAL A 41 -4.03 -20.04 -19.51
N LYS A 42 -3.24 -20.30 -20.51
CA LYS A 42 -1.78 -20.11 -20.46
C LYS A 42 -1.59 -18.70 -19.95
N SER A 43 -1.10 -18.58 -18.71
CA SER A 43 -0.75 -17.32 -18.11
C SER A 43 0.30 -16.63 -18.98
N GLY A 44 -0.08 -15.66 -19.79
CA GLY A 44 0.84 -14.64 -20.27
C GLY A 44 1.43 -13.98 -19.01
N GLU A 45 2.70 -13.60 -19.07
CA GLU A 45 3.37 -12.91 -17.96
C GLU A 45 2.54 -11.66 -17.62
N GLU A 46 2.07 -11.57 -16.35
CA GLU A 46 1.30 -10.40 -15.90
C GLU A 46 2.23 -9.21 -15.83
N ILE A 47 1.91 -8.15 -16.57
CA ILE A 47 2.63 -6.87 -16.53
C ILE A 47 1.86 -5.95 -15.58
N VAL A 48 2.32 -5.89 -14.34
CA VAL A 48 1.69 -5.11 -13.27
C VAL A 48 2.43 -3.80 -13.08
N VAL A 49 1.70 -2.69 -13.02
CA VAL A 49 2.23 -1.36 -12.74
C VAL A 49 1.62 -0.85 -11.44
N ALA A 50 2.46 -0.38 -10.52
CA ALA A 50 2.05 0.31 -9.30
C ALA A 50 2.31 1.82 -9.44
N THR A 51 1.37 2.67 -9.04
CA THR A 51 1.53 4.14 -9.14
C THR A 51 1.82 4.81 -7.81
N SER A 52 1.95 4.06 -6.71
CA SER A 52 2.32 4.59 -5.40
C SER A 52 3.24 3.64 -4.65
N VAL A 53 4.02 4.17 -3.71
CA VAL A 53 4.94 3.39 -2.86
C VAL A 53 4.18 2.32 -2.08
N ALA A 54 3.10 2.70 -1.39
CA ALA A 54 2.31 1.76 -0.59
C ALA A 54 1.74 0.60 -1.42
N VAL A 55 1.27 0.87 -2.65
CA VAL A 55 0.81 -0.20 -3.57
C VAL A 55 1.99 -1.09 -4.00
N THR A 56 3.16 -0.50 -4.28
CA THR A 56 4.36 -1.28 -4.63
C THR A 56 4.76 -2.23 -3.50
N GLU A 57 4.78 -1.75 -2.27
CA GLU A 57 5.09 -2.55 -1.07
C GLU A 57 4.08 -3.68 -0.85
N ILE A 58 2.78 -3.40 -0.97
CA ILE A 58 1.72 -4.43 -0.84
C ILE A 58 1.87 -5.52 -1.89
N LEU A 59 2.13 -5.15 -3.15
CA LEU A 59 2.33 -6.11 -4.24
C LEU A 59 3.59 -6.96 -4.01
N ASP A 60 4.68 -6.35 -3.55
CA ASP A 60 5.93 -7.05 -3.23
C ASP A 60 5.71 -8.08 -2.12
N GLU A 61 5.07 -7.68 -1.01
CA GLU A 61 4.81 -8.58 0.12
C GLU A 61 3.87 -9.74 -0.28
N LEU A 62 2.93 -9.49 -1.17
CA LEU A 62 2.12 -10.54 -1.79
C LEU A 62 2.93 -11.42 -2.75
N GLY A 63 4.17 -11.05 -3.08
CA GLY A 63 5.03 -11.75 -4.05
C GLY A 63 4.54 -11.59 -5.49
N VAL A 64 4.04 -10.40 -5.82
CA VAL A 64 3.65 -9.97 -7.16
C VAL A 64 4.74 -9.06 -7.71
N LYS A 65 5.39 -9.48 -8.79
CA LYS A 65 6.43 -8.68 -9.45
C LYS A 65 5.78 -7.50 -10.18
N VAL A 66 6.33 -6.30 -9.98
CA VAL A 66 5.91 -5.09 -10.69
C VAL A 66 6.87 -4.78 -11.85
N SER A 67 6.33 -4.27 -12.96
CA SER A 67 7.08 -3.82 -14.14
C SER A 67 7.19 -2.30 -14.22
N GLY A 68 6.33 -1.59 -13.50
CA GLY A 68 6.36 -0.13 -13.38
C GLY A 68 6.10 0.30 -11.93
N VAL A 69 6.78 1.36 -11.52
CA VAL A 69 6.75 1.91 -10.14
C VAL A 69 6.67 3.45 -10.17
N PRO A 70 6.21 4.10 -9.09
CA PRO A 70 6.20 5.55 -9.04
C PRO A 70 7.62 6.13 -9.01
N THR A 71 7.81 7.31 -9.60
CA THR A 71 8.97 8.15 -9.34
C THR A 71 8.84 8.73 -7.92
N THR A 72 9.78 8.41 -7.06
CA THR A 72 9.72 8.75 -5.64
C THR A 72 11.12 8.93 -5.05
N SER A 73 11.22 9.66 -3.93
CA SER A 73 12.42 9.73 -3.10
C SER A 73 12.42 8.69 -1.96
N TYR A 74 11.32 7.99 -1.75
CA TYR A 74 11.25 6.89 -0.79
C TYR A 74 11.92 5.64 -1.35
N GLU A 75 12.47 4.83 -0.46
CA GLU A 75 13.06 3.55 -0.83
C GLU A 75 11.97 2.57 -1.26
N LEU A 76 12.17 1.93 -2.42
CA LEU A 76 11.27 0.90 -2.93
C LEU A 76 11.82 -0.49 -2.60
N PRO A 77 10.97 -1.52 -2.55
CA PRO A 77 11.40 -2.91 -2.37
C PRO A 77 12.48 -3.32 -3.37
N GLU A 78 13.42 -4.16 -2.93
CA GLU A 78 14.51 -4.67 -3.78
C GLU A 78 14.02 -5.31 -5.07
N SER A 79 12.90 -6.04 -5.00
CA SER A 79 12.28 -6.71 -6.16
C SER A 79 11.78 -5.74 -7.23
N ALA A 80 11.58 -4.46 -6.86
CA ALA A 80 11.04 -3.42 -7.73
C ALA A 80 12.14 -2.50 -8.33
N LYS A 81 13.43 -2.70 -7.99
CA LYS A 81 14.53 -1.82 -8.43
C LYS A 81 14.74 -1.76 -9.93
N ASP A 82 14.42 -2.83 -10.66
CA ASP A 82 14.53 -2.91 -12.11
C ASP A 82 13.25 -2.46 -12.84
N ALA A 83 12.22 -2.06 -12.10
CA ALA A 83 10.96 -1.62 -12.69
C ALA A 83 11.09 -0.20 -13.28
N VAL A 84 10.28 0.09 -14.30
CA VAL A 84 10.30 1.37 -15.00
C VAL A 84 9.59 2.43 -14.15
N GLU A 85 10.22 3.58 -13.96
CA GLU A 85 9.54 4.72 -13.34
C GLU A 85 8.45 5.28 -14.24
N VAL A 86 7.22 5.35 -13.73
CA VAL A 86 6.01 5.76 -14.48
C VAL A 86 5.49 7.15 -14.08
N GLY A 87 6.33 7.99 -13.49
CA GLY A 87 5.96 9.33 -13.03
C GLY A 87 5.51 9.37 -11.57
N SER A 88 5.25 10.57 -11.06
CA SER A 88 4.85 10.74 -9.65
C SER A 88 3.46 10.17 -9.37
N PRO A 89 3.15 9.76 -8.12
CA PRO A 89 1.83 9.25 -7.75
C PRO A 89 0.67 10.18 -8.13
N MET A 90 0.88 11.50 -8.00
CA MET A 90 -0.13 12.52 -8.31
C MET A 90 -0.27 12.81 -9.81
N ASN A 91 0.76 12.50 -10.59
CA ASN A 91 0.80 12.77 -12.02
C ASN A 91 1.61 11.67 -12.74
N PRO A 92 1.06 10.45 -12.87
CA PRO A 92 1.70 9.36 -13.58
C PRO A 92 1.76 9.66 -15.10
N ASP A 93 2.83 9.22 -15.74
CA ASP A 93 3.03 9.38 -17.17
C ASP A 93 2.28 8.28 -17.94
N MET A 94 1.15 8.66 -18.54
CA MET A 94 0.29 7.72 -19.27
C MET A 94 0.96 7.14 -20.51
N GLU A 95 1.92 7.83 -21.11
CA GLU A 95 2.63 7.32 -22.30
C GLU A 95 3.66 6.27 -21.89
N ILE A 96 4.38 6.47 -20.79
CA ILE A 96 5.28 5.45 -20.24
C ILE A 96 4.47 4.23 -19.81
N ILE A 97 3.36 4.42 -19.07
CA ILE A 97 2.48 3.32 -18.67
C ILE A 97 2.01 2.52 -19.87
N LYS A 98 1.50 3.17 -20.91
CA LYS A 98 1.05 2.49 -22.15
C LYS A 98 2.18 1.73 -22.84
N SER A 99 3.39 2.28 -22.85
CA SER A 99 4.54 1.63 -23.49
C SER A 99 4.90 0.29 -22.86
N LEU A 100 4.59 0.11 -21.58
CA LEU A 100 4.75 -1.16 -20.85
C LEU A 100 3.70 -2.20 -21.25
N ASN A 101 2.62 -1.79 -21.90
CA ASN A 101 1.48 -2.65 -22.24
C ASN A 101 0.94 -3.44 -21.03
N PRO A 102 0.55 -2.75 -19.92
CA PRO A 102 0.21 -3.40 -18.67
C PRO A 102 -1.05 -4.26 -18.79
N THR A 103 -1.04 -5.41 -18.10
CA THR A 103 -2.25 -6.20 -17.89
C THR A 103 -3.15 -5.57 -16.82
N VAL A 104 -2.55 -4.85 -15.87
CA VAL A 104 -3.24 -4.01 -14.90
C VAL A 104 -2.31 -2.95 -14.32
N VAL A 105 -2.87 -1.76 -14.08
CA VAL A 105 -2.27 -0.71 -13.27
C VAL A 105 -3.02 -0.65 -11.95
N VAL A 106 -2.32 -0.80 -10.83
CA VAL A 106 -2.89 -0.64 -9.49
C VAL A 106 -2.58 0.75 -8.97
N SER A 107 -3.60 1.51 -8.62
CA SER A 107 -3.51 2.89 -8.16
C SER A 107 -4.42 3.15 -6.95
N VAL A 108 -4.22 4.27 -6.26
CA VAL A 108 -5.07 4.65 -5.13
C VAL A 108 -6.30 5.43 -5.60
N ASP A 109 -7.43 5.25 -4.92
CA ASP A 109 -8.70 5.91 -5.25
C ASP A 109 -8.83 7.33 -4.68
N THR A 110 -7.96 7.70 -3.73
CA THR A 110 -7.96 8.99 -3.02
C THR A 110 -7.72 10.21 -3.93
N LEU A 111 -7.21 9.99 -5.15
CA LEU A 111 -6.96 11.06 -6.13
C LEU A 111 -8.22 11.50 -6.89
N GLY A 112 -9.36 10.85 -6.63
CA GLY A 112 -10.66 11.27 -7.11
C GLY A 112 -11.05 10.76 -8.50
N GLU A 113 -12.29 11.05 -8.89
CA GLU A 113 -12.91 10.49 -10.11
C GLU A 113 -12.27 10.99 -11.40
N ASP A 114 -11.79 12.22 -11.45
CA ASP A 114 -11.16 12.76 -12.67
C ASP A 114 -9.81 12.08 -12.93
N PHE A 115 -9.09 11.73 -11.89
CA PHE A 115 -7.88 10.91 -11.99
C PHE A 115 -8.21 9.52 -12.56
N LYS A 116 -9.23 8.83 -12.05
CA LYS A 116 -9.70 7.53 -12.56
C LYS A 116 -10.11 7.60 -14.03
N LYS A 117 -10.82 8.68 -14.43
CA LYS A 117 -11.21 8.91 -15.83
C LYS A 117 -10.01 9.00 -16.77
N THR A 118 -8.88 9.53 -16.31
CA THR A 118 -7.66 9.62 -17.10
C THR A 118 -7.18 8.25 -17.59
N PHE A 119 -7.24 7.22 -16.74
CA PHE A 119 -6.90 5.83 -17.10
C PHE A 119 -7.88 5.26 -18.12
N THR A 120 -9.18 5.45 -17.88
CA THR A 120 -10.24 4.99 -18.80
C THR A 120 -10.12 5.64 -20.19
N GLN A 121 -9.90 6.96 -20.26
CA GLN A 121 -9.72 7.69 -21.51
C GLN A 121 -8.48 7.25 -22.28
N ASN A 122 -7.47 6.77 -21.58
CA ASN A 122 -6.26 6.24 -22.17
C ASN A 122 -6.33 4.74 -22.48
N ASN A 123 -7.49 4.08 -22.24
CA ASN A 123 -7.70 2.63 -22.36
C ASN A 123 -6.68 1.81 -21.58
N ILE A 124 -6.30 2.27 -20.37
CA ILE A 124 -5.37 1.58 -19.48
C ILE A 124 -6.18 0.71 -18.51
N PRO A 125 -5.97 -0.63 -18.49
CA PRO A 125 -6.59 -1.49 -17.51
C PRO A 125 -6.13 -1.09 -16.09
N SER A 126 -7.06 -0.71 -15.21
CA SER A 126 -6.70 -0.17 -13.90
C SER A 126 -7.59 -0.73 -12.79
N GLU A 127 -6.99 -0.90 -11.63
CA GLU A 127 -7.61 -1.25 -10.35
C GLU A 127 -7.33 -0.12 -9.36
N PHE A 128 -8.37 0.44 -8.75
CA PHE A 128 -8.24 1.51 -7.77
C PHE A 128 -8.52 0.96 -6.38
N VAL A 129 -7.55 1.12 -5.48
CA VAL A 129 -7.59 0.57 -4.12
C VAL A 129 -7.71 1.68 -3.09
N ASN A 130 -8.37 1.38 -1.98
CA ASN A 130 -8.56 2.33 -0.89
C ASN A 130 -7.45 2.13 0.17
N LEU A 131 -6.66 3.18 0.38
CA LEU A 131 -5.62 3.22 1.41
C LEU A 131 -5.82 4.43 2.35
N THR A 132 -7.06 4.88 2.55
CA THR A 132 -7.35 6.02 3.45
C THR A 132 -7.21 5.66 4.93
N ASN A 133 -7.40 4.40 5.29
CA ASN A 133 -7.36 3.90 6.66
C ASN A 133 -6.99 2.41 6.71
N VAL A 134 -6.89 1.85 7.90
CA VAL A 134 -6.47 0.44 8.10
C VAL A 134 -7.50 -0.55 7.54
N ASP A 135 -8.79 -0.25 7.61
CA ASP A 135 -9.82 -1.11 7.00
C ASP A 135 -9.73 -1.13 5.47
N GLY A 136 -9.46 0.02 4.86
CA GLY A 136 -9.18 0.13 3.44
C GLY A 136 -7.92 -0.64 3.03
N LEU A 137 -6.87 -0.59 3.84
CA LEU A 137 -5.66 -1.40 3.66
C LEU A 137 -5.98 -2.90 3.71
N LYS A 138 -6.74 -3.37 4.71
CA LYS A 138 -7.16 -4.77 4.82
C LYS A 138 -7.95 -5.24 3.60
N GLU A 139 -8.92 -4.45 3.14
CA GLU A 139 -9.69 -4.80 1.93
C GLU A 139 -8.83 -4.75 0.66
N THR A 140 -7.86 -3.85 0.58
CA THR A 140 -6.88 -3.80 -0.51
C THR A 140 -6.02 -5.06 -0.55
N ILE A 141 -5.44 -5.48 0.58
CA ILE A 141 -4.63 -6.71 0.70
C ILE A 141 -5.47 -7.92 0.25
N LYS A 142 -6.71 -8.02 0.73
CA LYS A 142 -7.63 -9.12 0.39
C LYS A 142 -7.98 -9.13 -1.11
N THR A 143 -8.28 -7.96 -1.68
CA THR A 143 -8.64 -7.81 -3.09
C THR A 143 -7.48 -8.17 -4.00
N LEU A 144 -6.28 -7.63 -3.74
CA LEU A 144 -5.08 -7.91 -4.50
C LEU A 144 -4.62 -9.36 -4.32
N GLY A 145 -4.73 -9.91 -3.11
CA GLY A 145 -4.47 -11.32 -2.84
C GLY A 145 -5.32 -12.26 -3.68
N LYS A 146 -6.61 -11.98 -3.81
CA LYS A 146 -7.52 -12.73 -4.70
C LYS A 146 -7.19 -12.53 -6.17
N LYS A 147 -6.99 -11.29 -6.60
CA LYS A 147 -6.70 -10.92 -7.98
C LYS A 147 -5.46 -11.63 -8.52
N PHE A 148 -4.41 -11.69 -7.73
CA PHE A 148 -3.12 -12.28 -8.13
C PHE A 148 -2.89 -13.71 -7.63
N ASN A 149 -3.94 -14.40 -7.16
CA ASN A 149 -3.85 -15.77 -6.61
C ASN A 149 -2.85 -15.91 -5.45
N LYS A 150 -2.79 -14.91 -4.56
CA LYS A 150 -1.91 -14.84 -3.39
C LYS A 150 -2.68 -14.85 -2.07
N VAL A 151 -3.77 -15.63 -2.02
CA VAL A 151 -4.73 -15.63 -0.90
C VAL A 151 -4.06 -15.99 0.42
N ASP A 152 -3.13 -16.95 0.42
CA ASP A 152 -2.44 -17.39 1.65
C ASP A 152 -1.60 -16.25 2.24
N LYS A 153 -0.78 -15.58 1.42
CA LYS A 153 0.01 -14.42 1.86
C LYS A 153 -0.86 -13.25 2.34
N ALA A 154 -1.95 -12.99 1.60
CA ALA A 154 -2.90 -11.96 2.00
C ALA A 154 -3.54 -12.29 3.37
N THR A 155 -3.87 -13.56 3.62
CA THR A 155 -4.42 -14.01 4.90
C THR A 155 -3.42 -13.82 6.04
N ASP A 156 -2.15 -14.15 5.82
CA ASP A 156 -1.10 -13.97 6.82
C ASP A 156 -0.93 -12.49 7.20
N LEU A 157 -0.92 -11.58 6.21
CA LEU A 157 -0.84 -10.14 6.45
C LEU A 157 -2.07 -9.61 7.20
N LEU A 158 -3.27 -10.07 6.82
CA LEU A 158 -4.51 -9.67 7.50
C LEU A 158 -4.53 -10.12 8.95
N ASN A 159 -4.11 -11.35 9.26
CA ASN A 159 -4.04 -11.86 10.63
C ASN A 159 -3.09 -11.01 11.48
N GLN A 160 -1.94 -10.60 10.96
CA GLN A 160 -1.00 -9.73 11.69
C GLN A 160 -1.63 -8.37 12.05
N LEU A 161 -2.35 -7.75 11.11
CA LEU A 161 -3.05 -6.47 11.35
C LEU A 161 -4.15 -6.64 12.42
N GLU A 162 -5.00 -7.67 12.28
CA GLU A 162 -6.10 -7.94 13.21
C GLU A 162 -5.61 -8.27 14.63
N ASP A 163 -4.55 -9.07 14.76
CA ASP A 163 -3.96 -9.40 16.06
C ASP A 163 -3.41 -8.14 16.74
N LYS A 164 -2.80 -7.23 15.98
CA LYS A 164 -2.30 -5.96 16.51
C LYS A 164 -3.43 -5.04 16.97
N GLU A 165 -4.44 -4.82 16.14
CA GLU A 165 -5.62 -4.02 16.52
C GLU A 165 -6.26 -4.54 17.81
N LYS A 166 -6.44 -5.86 17.90
CA LYS A 166 -6.99 -6.51 19.08
C LYS A 166 -6.14 -6.30 20.32
N ALA A 167 -4.81 -6.39 20.21
CA ALA A 167 -3.90 -6.19 21.33
C ALA A 167 -3.97 -4.75 21.87
N LEU A 168 -4.13 -3.76 20.97
CA LEU A 168 -4.20 -2.33 21.35
C LEU A 168 -5.56 -1.94 21.91
N SER A 169 -6.65 -2.48 21.37
CA SER A 169 -8.01 -2.20 21.87
C SER A 169 -8.21 -2.56 23.35
N THR A 170 -7.30 -3.35 23.94
CA THR A 170 -7.33 -3.73 25.35
C THR A 170 -6.53 -2.79 26.26
N LYS A 171 -5.75 -1.83 25.70
CA LYS A 171 -4.90 -0.92 26.51
C LYS A 171 -5.68 0.21 27.20
N GLY A 172 -6.95 0.39 26.90
CA GLY A 172 -7.83 1.35 27.52
C GLY A 172 -8.15 2.54 26.63
N ASN A 173 -8.91 3.48 27.19
CA ASN A 173 -9.26 4.74 26.55
C ASN A 173 -8.40 5.83 27.16
N ASP A 174 -7.70 6.59 26.34
CA ASP A 174 -6.94 7.75 26.80
C ASP A 174 -7.88 8.96 26.81
N ASP A 175 -8.15 9.51 27.99
CA ASP A 175 -8.94 10.72 28.14
C ASP A 175 -8.16 11.99 27.78
N GLU A 176 -6.83 11.91 27.55
CA GLU A 176 -6.02 13.04 27.07
C GLU A 176 -6.49 13.51 25.70
N LYS A 177 -6.58 14.83 25.58
CA LYS A 177 -7.00 15.48 24.33
C LYS A 177 -5.83 15.50 23.35
N VAL A 178 -5.97 14.79 22.27
CA VAL A 178 -4.96 14.71 21.22
C VAL A 178 -5.39 15.53 20.00
N MET A 179 -4.47 16.25 19.40
CA MET A 179 -4.64 16.94 18.14
C MET A 179 -3.57 16.47 17.15
N ILE A 180 -3.97 16.22 15.91
CA ILE A 180 -3.05 15.93 14.82
C ILE A 180 -2.81 17.20 14.01
N LEU A 181 -1.54 17.58 13.86
CA LEU A 181 -1.12 18.72 13.05
C LEU A 181 -0.40 18.21 11.82
N PHE A 182 -0.95 18.53 10.66
CA PHE A 182 -0.38 18.15 9.35
C PHE A 182 0.40 19.31 8.77
N GLY A 183 1.68 19.09 8.48
CA GLY A 183 2.57 20.05 7.81
C GLY A 183 2.93 19.60 6.40
N ALA A 184 2.71 20.46 5.41
CA ALA A 184 3.22 20.31 4.05
C ALA A 184 3.78 21.66 3.58
N PRO A 185 4.65 21.70 2.55
CA PRO A 185 5.20 22.97 2.06
C PRO A 185 4.13 24.02 1.81
N GLY A 186 4.19 25.14 2.55
CA GLY A 186 3.25 26.26 2.44
C GLY A 186 1.87 26.04 3.09
N SER A 187 1.63 24.91 3.78
CA SER A 187 0.35 24.61 4.41
C SER A 187 0.49 23.91 5.75
N ILE A 188 -0.31 24.35 6.73
CA ILE A 188 -0.54 23.64 7.99
C ILE A 188 -2.04 23.40 8.11
N MET A 189 -2.43 22.17 8.44
CA MET A 189 -3.82 21.73 8.60
C MET A 189 -3.97 20.89 9.85
N ILE A 190 -5.20 20.62 10.26
CA ILE A 190 -5.52 19.70 11.36
C ILE A 190 -5.98 18.39 10.74
N GLY A 191 -5.41 17.27 11.19
CA GLY A 191 -5.83 15.93 10.84
C GLY A 191 -7.04 15.50 11.67
N THR A 192 -8.09 15.04 10.99
CA THR A 192 -9.29 14.49 11.64
C THR A 192 -9.16 12.97 11.78
N ASP A 193 -10.14 12.32 12.41
CA ASP A 193 -10.27 10.85 12.47
C ASP A 193 -10.49 10.18 11.09
N LYS A 194 -10.77 10.98 10.04
CA LYS A 194 -10.86 10.50 8.64
C LYS A 194 -9.50 10.45 7.95
N SER A 195 -8.43 10.99 8.56
CA SER A 195 -7.07 10.80 8.08
C SER A 195 -6.53 9.44 8.53
N TYR A 196 -5.50 8.94 7.82
CA TYR A 196 -4.85 7.67 8.21
C TYR A 196 -4.31 7.73 9.65
N VAL A 197 -3.61 8.81 10.01
CA VAL A 197 -3.08 8.96 11.38
C VAL A 197 -4.21 9.12 12.41
N GLY A 198 -5.32 9.78 12.03
CA GLY A 198 -6.52 9.86 12.88
C GLY A 198 -7.16 8.50 13.10
N ASN A 199 -7.21 7.66 12.08
CA ASN A 199 -7.69 6.28 12.20
C ASN A 199 -6.77 5.42 13.09
N LEU A 200 -5.43 5.56 12.96
CA LEU A 200 -4.49 4.89 13.86
C LEU A 200 -4.70 5.33 15.32
N LEU A 201 -4.92 6.63 15.53
CA LEU A 201 -5.19 7.18 16.86
C LEU A 201 -6.46 6.59 17.48
N ASP A 202 -7.52 6.46 16.70
CA ASP A 202 -8.79 5.82 17.11
C ASP A 202 -8.59 4.34 17.48
N ILE A 203 -7.87 3.57 16.65
CA ILE A 203 -7.53 2.16 16.92
C ILE A 203 -6.74 2.03 18.22
N CYS A 204 -5.83 2.96 18.50
CA CYS A 204 -5.08 3.01 19.77
C CYS A 204 -5.93 3.47 20.98
N GLY A 205 -7.19 3.87 20.78
CA GLY A 205 -8.05 4.40 21.85
C GLY A 205 -7.74 5.84 22.26
N GLY A 206 -7.03 6.60 21.40
CA GLY A 206 -6.72 8.01 21.65
C GLY A 206 -7.89 8.93 21.27
N ASN A 207 -8.00 10.05 21.96
CA ASN A 207 -9.09 11.01 21.80
C ASN A 207 -8.69 12.16 20.87
N ASN A 208 -8.97 12.03 19.53
CA ASN A 208 -8.79 13.13 18.59
C ASN A 208 -9.89 14.19 18.79
N ILE A 209 -9.51 15.37 19.28
CA ILE A 209 -10.45 16.45 19.57
C ILE A 209 -11.04 17.14 18.32
N PHE A 210 -10.56 16.80 17.12
CA PHE A 210 -11.07 17.28 15.84
C PHE A 210 -11.59 16.10 15.00
N SER A 211 -12.60 15.40 15.50
CA SER A 211 -13.18 14.21 14.89
C SER A 211 -14.39 14.49 13.99
N GLU A 212 -14.95 15.71 14.02
CA GLU A 212 -16.18 16.05 13.32
C GLU A 212 -15.95 16.30 11.81
N GLY A 213 -16.95 15.93 11.00
CA GLY A 213 -16.95 16.18 9.56
C GLY A 213 -16.49 14.97 8.71
N ASN A 214 -16.40 15.20 7.39
CA ASN A 214 -16.09 14.15 6.40
C ASN A 214 -14.72 14.35 5.73
N SER A 215 -13.98 15.40 6.11
CA SER A 215 -12.68 15.71 5.52
C SER A 215 -11.55 15.12 6.36
N SER A 216 -10.56 14.51 5.73
CA SER A 216 -9.36 14.03 6.42
C SER A 216 -8.51 15.14 7.00
N TYR A 217 -8.58 16.34 6.42
CA TYR A 217 -7.82 17.49 6.88
C TYR A 217 -8.71 18.73 6.82
N ILE A 218 -8.63 19.58 7.87
CA ILE A 218 -9.35 20.84 7.99
C ILE A 218 -8.38 22.01 8.22
N PRO A 219 -8.74 23.25 7.86
CA PRO A 219 -7.90 24.42 8.11
C PRO A 219 -7.66 24.65 9.61
N VAL A 220 -6.48 25.20 9.93
CA VAL A 220 -6.15 25.60 11.31
C VAL A 220 -7.02 26.79 11.71
N ASN A 221 -7.77 26.63 12.81
CA ASN A 221 -8.45 27.70 13.50
C ASN A 221 -7.88 27.82 14.92
N ILE A 222 -7.03 28.79 15.13
CA ILE A 222 -6.31 28.96 16.40
C ILE A 222 -7.23 29.21 17.60
N GLU A 223 -8.37 29.90 17.40
CA GLU A 223 -9.33 30.17 18.47
C GLU A 223 -10.00 28.87 18.95
N GLU A 224 -10.35 27.99 18.02
CA GLU A 224 -10.90 26.66 18.34
C GLU A 224 -9.86 25.79 19.04
N ILE A 225 -8.60 25.81 18.59
CA ILE A 225 -7.51 25.04 19.23
C ILE A 225 -7.27 25.51 20.66
N ILE A 226 -7.23 26.84 20.90
CA ILE A 226 -7.09 27.41 22.25
C ILE A 226 -8.26 26.99 23.14
N LYS A 227 -9.48 27.02 22.62
CA LYS A 227 -10.68 26.59 23.36
C LYS A 227 -10.66 25.09 23.68
N ALA A 228 -10.27 24.26 22.72
CA ALA A 228 -10.18 22.82 22.86
C ALA A 228 -9.02 22.42 23.81
N ASN A 229 -7.91 23.16 23.73
CA ASN A 229 -6.72 23.06 24.58
C ASN A 229 -6.17 21.59 24.63
N PRO A 230 -5.56 21.10 23.52
CA PRO A 230 -5.03 19.74 23.47
C PRO A 230 -3.90 19.50 24.47
N ASP A 231 -3.85 18.30 25.01
CA ASP A 231 -2.83 17.85 25.96
C ASP A 231 -1.62 17.25 25.23
N LYS A 232 -1.82 16.68 24.03
CA LYS A 232 -0.78 16.19 23.11
C LYS A 232 -1.00 16.72 21.70
N ILE A 233 0.08 17.01 20.97
CA ILE A 233 0.07 17.33 19.55
C ILE A 233 0.93 16.32 18.82
N LEU A 234 0.33 15.59 17.87
CA LEU A 234 1.02 14.71 16.93
C LEU A 234 1.27 15.47 15.64
N VAL A 235 2.53 15.66 15.26
CA VAL A 235 2.90 16.37 14.05
C VAL A 235 3.28 15.37 12.98
N MET A 236 2.44 15.24 11.96
CA MET A 236 2.79 14.51 10.74
C MET A 236 3.21 15.48 9.63
N THR A 237 4.12 15.06 8.76
CA THR A 237 4.63 15.89 7.67
C THR A 237 4.56 15.16 6.34
N HIS A 238 4.51 15.91 5.23
CA HIS A 238 4.41 15.33 3.89
C HIS A 238 5.24 16.11 2.88
N ALA A 239 5.64 15.46 1.80
CA ALA A 239 6.40 15.92 0.65
C ALA A 239 7.87 16.27 0.98
N VAL A 240 8.14 17.34 1.72
CA VAL A 240 9.50 17.75 2.13
C VAL A 240 9.52 17.80 3.67
N PRO A 241 9.74 16.65 4.33
CA PRO A 241 9.55 16.50 5.77
C PRO A 241 10.33 17.52 6.62
N ASP A 242 11.59 17.76 6.28
CA ASP A 242 12.44 18.66 7.06
C ASP A 242 12.01 20.13 6.97
N GLU A 243 11.52 20.57 5.81
CA GLU A 243 11.00 21.92 5.63
C GLU A 243 9.64 22.07 6.33
N ALA A 244 8.78 21.06 6.20
CA ALA A 244 7.50 21.01 6.87
C ALA A 244 7.65 21.00 8.39
N LYS A 245 8.58 20.23 8.95
CA LYS A 245 8.93 20.24 10.39
C LYS A 245 9.37 21.62 10.86
N LYS A 246 10.26 22.29 10.10
CA LYS A 246 10.71 23.65 10.44
C LYS A 246 9.54 24.66 10.42
N MET A 247 8.68 24.56 9.42
CA MET A 247 7.51 25.44 9.30
C MET A 247 6.55 25.25 10.49
N VAL A 248 6.22 24.00 10.84
CA VAL A 248 5.38 23.70 12.02
C VAL A 248 6.06 24.18 13.30
N ALA A 249 7.35 23.92 13.48
CA ALA A 249 8.10 24.39 14.65
C ALA A 249 8.04 25.91 14.78
N GLN A 250 8.20 26.67 13.68
CA GLN A 250 8.06 28.12 13.66
C GLN A 250 6.63 28.57 14.02
N GLU A 251 5.60 27.89 13.50
CA GLU A 251 4.21 28.19 13.85
C GLU A 251 3.98 28.07 15.35
N LEU A 252 4.45 26.99 15.95
CA LEU A 252 4.30 26.70 17.38
C LEU A 252 5.02 27.70 18.30
N THR A 253 6.00 28.50 17.79
CA THR A 253 6.65 29.57 18.58
C THR A 253 5.79 30.83 18.73
N LYS A 254 4.74 30.97 17.95
CA LYS A 254 3.85 32.14 18.07
C LYS A 254 3.14 32.18 19.41
N SER A 255 2.91 33.38 19.94
CA SER A 255 2.32 33.57 21.27
C SER A 255 0.95 32.93 21.47
N SER A 256 0.17 32.79 20.39
CA SER A 256 -1.12 32.10 20.41
C SER A 256 -1.03 30.60 20.77
N TRP A 257 0.10 29.96 20.45
CA TRP A 257 0.33 28.54 20.74
C TRP A 257 0.92 28.28 22.13
N GLN A 258 1.63 29.26 22.69
CA GLN A 258 2.43 29.10 23.92
C GLN A 258 1.60 28.80 25.18
N ASN A 259 0.29 29.06 25.16
CA ASN A 259 -0.60 28.76 26.28
C ASN A 259 -1.36 27.44 26.13
N ILE A 260 -1.19 26.74 25.01
CA ILE A 260 -1.80 25.43 24.76
C ILE A 260 -1.06 24.38 25.60
N ASN A 261 -1.78 23.51 26.31
CA ASN A 261 -1.23 22.51 27.22
C ASN A 261 -0.10 21.68 26.60
N ALA A 262 -0.33 21.16 25.38
CA ALA A 262 0.66 20.35 24.68
C ALA A 262 1.98 21.10 24.46
N VAL A 263 1.92 22.37 24.03
CA VAL A 263 3.12 23.18 23.78
C VAL A 263 3.81 23.57 25.08
N LYS A 264 3.04 23.99 26.09
CA LYS A 264 3.54 24.41 27.40
C LYS A 264 4.24 23.27 28.17
N ASN A 265 3.79 22.04 27.95
CA ASN A 265 4.30 20.85 28.65
C ASN A 265 5.27 20.01 27.80
N ASP A 266 5.74 20.54 26.67
CA ASP A 266 6.64 19.85 25.72
C ASP A 266 6.08 18.51 25.19
N LYS A 267 4.74 18.39 25.11
CA LYS A 267 4.03 17.21 24.57
C LYS A 267 3.69 17.39 23.07
N VAL A 268 4.68 17.76 22.28
CA VAL A 268 4.60 17.86 20.83
C VAL A 268 5.49 16.79 20.20
N PHE A 269 4.88 15.82 19.55
CA PHE A 269 5.55 14.64 19.02
C PHE A 269 5.61 14.71 17.49
N TYR A 270 6.82 14.75 16.92
CA TYR A 270 7.02 14.70 15.47
C TYR A 270 7.06 13.25 15.03
N LEU A 271 6.03 12.84 14.29
CA LEU A 271 5.87 11.48 13.80
C LEU A 271 6.83 11.21 12.64
N ASP A 272 7.32 9.98 12.58
CA ASP A 272 8.19 9.54 11.48
C ASP A 272 7.36 9.28 10.22
N ASN A 273 7.75 9.89 9.10
CA ASN A 273 7.06 9.80 7.82
C ASN A 273 7.04 8.40 7.21
N ASP A 274 7.96 7.52 7.62
CA ASP A 274 7.99 6.15 7.14
C ASP A 274 6.79 5.33 7.64
N TYR A 275 6.23 5.72 8.79
CA TYR A 275 5.09 5.05 9.42
C TYR A 275 3.81 5.86 9.32
N PHE A 276 3.91 7.19 9.35
CA PHE A 276 2.78 8.12 9.52
C PHE A 276 2.63 9.03 8.30
N GLY A 277 2.34 8.41 7.15
CA GLY A 277 2.08 9.09 5.89
C GLY A 277 0.62 9.53 5.71
N MET A 278 0.28 9.93 4.48
CA MET A 278 -1.09 10.30 4.11
C MET A 278 -1.97 9.09 3.78
N SER A 279 -1.37 7.94 3.53
CA SER A 279 -2.05 6.70 3.17
C SER A 279 -1.60 5.58 4.08
N ALA A 280 -2.52 4.66 4.39
CA ALA A 280 -2.20 3.42 5.06
C ALA A 280 -1.22 2.58 4.21
N ASN A 281 -0.27 1.97 4.88
CA ASN A 281 0.75 1.10 4.28
C ASN A 281 1.00 -0.12 5.18
N LEU A 282 1.88 -1.02 4.80
CA LEU A 282 2.14 -2.24 5.55
C LEU A 282 2.85 -2.02 6.90
N LYS A 283 3.46 -0.84 7.09
CA LYS A 283 4.05 -0.45 8.37
C LYS A 283 3.00 0.02 9.41
N ALA A 284 1.71 -0.16 9.11
CA ALA A 284 0.62 0.18 10.04
C ALA A 284 0.75 -0.56 11.38
N ILE A 285 1.31 -1.78 11.38
CA ILE A 285 1.53 -2.58 12.58
C ILE A 285 2.51 -1.88 13.52
N GLU A 286 3.66 -1.46 12.98
CA GLU A 286 4.70 -0.75 13.71
C GLU A 286 4.24 0.67 14.10
N ALA A 287 3.50 1.33 13.19
CA ALA A 287 2.90 2.65 13.47
C ALA A 287 1.97 2.60 14.68
N LEU A 288 1.15 1.55 14.80
CA LEU A 288 0.27 1.34 15.94
C LEU A 288 1.05 1.15 17.26
N ASP A 289 2.17 0.42 17.23
CA ASP A 289 3.03 0.28 18.43
C ASP A 289 3.62 1.62 18.85
N LEU A 290 4.26 2.32 17.89
CA LEU A 290 4.86 3.63 18.14
C LEU A 290 3.84 4.66 18.67
N LEU A 291 2.63 4.65 18.13
CA LEU A 291 1.57 5.54 18.57
C LEU A 291 1.06 5.13 19.98
N GLY A 292 0.94 3.83 20.24
CA GLY A 292 0.61 3.31 21.56
C GLY A 292 1.62 3.75 22.63
N ASP A 293 2.91 3.73 22.30
CA ASP A 293 3.97 4.21 23.22
C ASP A 293 3.83 5.72 23.50
N ILE A 294 3.57 6.53 22.46
CA ILE A 294 3.34 7.98 22.63
C ILE A 294 2.11 8.27 23.49
N LEU A 295 1.06 7.45 23.39
CA LEU A 295 -0.18 7.67 24.14
C LEU A 295 -0.08 7.22 25.60
N TYR A 296 0.57 6.07 25.87
CA TYR A 296 0.48 5.38 27.16
C TYR A 296 1.79 5.31 27.95
N GLU A 297 2.95 5.57 27.34
CA GLU A 297 4.20 5.71 28.10
C GLU A 297 4.32 7.13 28.67
N GLN A 298 4.48 7.19 30.00
CA GLN A 298 4.64 8.44 30.79
C GLN A 298 6.12 8.81 30.90
#